data_d685454e635ca3da6bf7a8c7a41e7488
#
_entry.id   d685454e635ca3da6bf7a8c7a41e7488
#
_cell.length_a   1.000
_cell.length_b   1.000
_cell.length_c   1.000
_cell.angle_alpha   90.00
_cell.angle_beta   90.00
_cell.angle_gamma   90.00
#
_symmetry.space_group_name_H-M   'P 1'
#
loop_
_entity.id
_entity.type
_entity.pdbx_description
1 polymer ?
#
loop_
_entity_poly.entity_id
_entity_poly.type
_entity_poly.pdbx_seq_one_letter_code
_entity_poly.pdbx_strand_id
1 'polypeptide(L)'
;MAASHRVIADHLRSSCFLIADGVTPSNEGRGYVLRRIMRRAMRHAHLLGAADPLMHRLVPTLVAEMGEAYPELRRAQAFIEDTLKQEEIRFRTTLGRGMGLLEDASRDLGEGGVLSGQTAFTLYDTYGFPLDLTQDEARRRGFTVDTDAFDAAMNEQKARSREHWTGSGQTASTGEWLALRDRLGPTVFTGYDAVDGSGEVLAIVRDGTSVDELSAGQTAEILFDQTPFYGEGGGQAGDKGEIEWTDASGQQGSATVLDVQKHAGDLFAHRIEVTSGTLAIGARAQLRAAADARLTTRANHSAAHLLHKALANVLGGHVAQKGQMVDAERLRFDFSHNAPVTEDELAR
;
A
#
# COMPACT_ATOMS: atom_id res chain seq x y z
N MET A 1 1.45 -7.48 37.92
CA MET A 1 0.60 -8.55 37.33
C MET A 1 -0.74 -8.01 36.79
N ALA A 2 -1.59 -7.31 37.57
CA ALA A 2 -2.90 -6.83 37.08
C ALA A 2 -2.82 -5.97 35.79
N ALA A 3 -1.83 -5.11 35.66
CA ALA A 3 -1.63 -4.28 34.48
C ALA A 3 -1.37 -5.16 33.23
N SER A 4 -0.54 -6.19 33.34
CA SER A 4 -0.25 -7.09 32.20
C SER A 4 -1.48 -7.86 31.73
N HIS A 5 -2.32 -8.33 32.63
CA HIS A 5 -3.58 -9.01 32.24
C HIS A 5 -4.54 -8.05 31.50
N ARG A 6 -4.64 -6.80 31.94
CA ARG A 6 -5.45 -5.78 31.24
C ARG A 6 -4.92 -5.46 29.84
N VAL A 7 -3.59 -5.34 29.70
CA VAL A 7 -2.96 -5.12 28.39
C VAL A 7 -3.25 -6.30 27.46
N ILE A 8 -3.10 -7.54 27.94
CA ILE A 8 -3.36 -8.74 27.13
C ILE A 8 -4.81 -8.75 26.66
N ALA A 9 -5.77 -8.54 27.57
CA ALA A 9 -7.20 -8.56 27.23
C ALA A 9 -7.60 -7.46 26.24
N ASP A 10 -7.14 -6.22 26.47
CA ASP A 10 -7.41 -5.08 25.60
C ASP A 10 -6.81 -5.24 24.21
N HIS A 11 -5.56 -5.65 24.16
CA HIS A 11 -4.83 -5.81 22.90
C HIS A 11 -5.26 -7.07 22.14
N LEU A 12 -5.70 -8.13 22.82
CA LEU A 12 -6.35 -9.28 22.18
C LEU A 12 -7.60 -8.81 21.45
N ARG A 13 -8.51 -8.10 22.14
CA ARG A 13 -9.73 -7.56 21.56
C ARG A 13 -9.42 -6.71 20.34
N SER A 14 -8.57 -5.69 20.49
CA SER A 14 -8.22 -4.78 19.40
C SER A 14 -7.61 -5.52 18.21
N SER A 15 -6.74 -6.51 18.45
CA SER A 15 -6.12 -7.30 17.38
C SER A 15 -7.15 -8.17 16.65
N CYS A 16 -8.05 -8.81 17.37
CA CYS A 16 -9.08 -9.67 16.76
C CYS A 16 -10.02 -8.88 15.85
N PHE A 17 -10.47 -7.69 16.28
CA PHE A 17 -11.31 -6.84 15.44
C PHE A 17 -10.57 -6.34 14.21
N LEU A 18 -9.34 -5.84 14.35
CA LEU A 18 -8.54 -5.38 13.22
C LEU A 18 -8.28 -6.51 12.19
N ILE A 19 -8.03 -7.73 12.67
CA ILE A 19 -7.84 -8.89 11.78
C ILE A 19 -9.17 -9.29 11.11
N ALA A 20 -10.28 -9.27 11.84
CA ALA A 20 -11.61 -9.54 11.27
C ALA A 20 -11.97 -8.53 10.18
N ASP A 21 -11.56 -7.26 10.34
CA ASP A 21 -11.70 -6.18 9.34
C ASP A 21 -10.67 -6.27 8.20
N GLY A 22 -9.88 -7.35 8.15
CA GLY A 22 -8.95 -7.63 7.06
C GLY A 22 -7.59 -6.95 7.18
N VAL A 23 -7.24 -6.34 8.32
CA VAL A 23 -5.88 -5.85 8.57
C VAL A 23 -4.98 -7.03 8.93
N THR A 24 -3.85 -7.17 8.23
CA THR A 24 -2.84 -8.19 8.54
C THR A 24 -1.54 -7.55 9.05
N PRO A 25 -0.78 -8.22 9.94
CA PRO A 25 0.46 -7.67 10.46
C PRO A 25 1.46 -7.42 9.32
N SER A 26 2.01 -6.21 9.25
CA SER A 26 3.00 -5.81 8.24
C SER A 26 4.06 -4.88 8.84
N ASN A 27 5.02 -4.43 8.01
CA ASN A 27 6.04 -3.48 8.42
C ASN A 27 5.63 -2.03 8.24
N GLU A 28 4.48 -1.77 7.59
CA GLU A 28 4.05 -0.43 7.22
C GLU A 28 2.56 -0.21 7.46
N GLY A 29 2.13 1.04 7.49
CA GLY A 29 0.75 1.45 7.53
C GLY A 29 -0.05 0.85 8.69
N ARG A 30 -1.30 0.48 8.44
CA ARG A 30 -2.22 -0.08 9.46
C ARG A 30 -1.74 -1.42 10.01
N GLY A 31 -1.10 -2.25 9.16
CA GLY A 31 -0.56 -3.54 9.58
C GLY A 31 0.61 -3.42 10.56
N TYR A 32 1.42 -2.37 10.45
CA TYR A 32 2.45 -2.05 11.43
C TYR A 32 1.85 -1.72 12.81
N VAL A 33 0.78 -0.92 12.83
CA VAL A 33 0.09 -0.59 14.09
C VAL A 33 -0.49 -1.84 14.74
N LEU A 34 -1.15 -2.71 13.96
CA LEU A 34 -1.63 -4.00 14.44
C LEU A 34 -0.50 -4.86 15.00
N ARG A 35 0.60 -5.02 14.27
CA ARG A 35 1.77 -5.79 14.72
C ARG A 35 2.32 -5.26 16.05
N ARG A 36 2.39 -3.95 16.22
CA ARG A 36 2.86 -3.31 17.45
C ARG A 36 1.93 -3.62 18.64
N ILE A 37 0.62 -3.55 18.44
CA ILE A 37 -0.39 -3.92 19.45
C ILE A 37 -0.23 -5.40 19.83
N MET A 38 -0.15 -6.30 18.86
CA MET A 38 0.02 -7.74 19.09
C MET A 38 1.29 -8.03 19.88
N ARG A 39 2.45 -7.50 19.46
CA ARG A 39 3.74 -7.72 20.11
C ARG A 39 3.79 -7.20 21.54
N ARG A 40 3.10 -6.08 21.80
CA ARG A 40 2.99 -5.56 23.17
C ARG A 40 2.25 -6.54 24.09
N ALA A 41 1.13 -7.11 23.66
CA ALA A 41 0.43 -8.16 24.41
C ALA A 41 1.27 -9.43 24.59
N MET A 42 1.93 -9.89 23.53
CA MET A 42 2.81 -11.07 23.55
C MET A 42 3.98 -10.90 24.53
N ARG A 43 4.57 -9.69 24.59
CA ARG A 43 5.59 -9.39 25.61
C ARG A 43 5.02 -9.46 27.01
N HIS A 44 3.83 -8.92 27.27
CA HIS A 44 3.19 -9.04 28.58
C HIS A 44 2.86 -10.51 28.93
N ALA A 45 2.45 -11.32 27.97
CA ALA A 45 2.28 -12.76 28.17
C ALA A 45 3.60 -13.45 28.56
N HIS A 46 4.69 -13.12 27.88
CA HIS A 46 6.03 -13.60 28.21
C HIS A 46 6.47 -13.18 29.63
N LEU A 47 6.24 -11.93 30.02
CA LEU A 47 6.54 -11.44 31.37
C LEU A 47 5.73 -12.12 32.48
N LEU A 48 4.55 -12.65 32.15
CA LEU A 48 3.72 -13.46 33.06
C LEU A 48 4.15 -14.92 33.11
N GLY A 49 5.18 -15.32 32.35
CA GLY A 49 5.73 -16.68 32.34
C GLY A 49 5.09 -17.61 31.32
N ALA A 50 4.35 -17.10 30.33
CA ALA A 50 3.82 -17.94 29.26
C ALA A 50 4.99 -18.54 28.45
N ALA A 51 5.20 -19.86 28.55
CA ALA A 51 6.27 -20.59 27.84
C ALA A 51 5.96 -20.76 26.35
N ASP A 52 4.68 -20.96 26.01
CA ASP A 52 4.18 -21.21 24.66
C ASP A 52 3.37 -20.03 24.13
N PRO A 53 3.10 -19.94 22.80
CA PRO A 53 2.20 -18.97 22.23
C PRO A 53 0.84 -18.99 22.91
N LEU A 54 0.41 -17.84 23.44
CA LEU A 54 -0.78 -17.72 24.28
C LEU A 54 -1.94 -17.01 23.59
N MET A 55 -1.65 -15.96 22.80
CA MET A 55 -2.70 -15.04 22.32
C MET A 55 -3.78 -15.75 21.52
N HIS A 56 -3.41 -16.66 20.63
CA HIS A 56 -4.37 -17.43 19.81
C HIS A 56 -5.31 -18.32 20.66
N ARG A 57 -4.85 -18.79 21.81
CA ARG A 57 -5.64 -19.65 22.71
C ARG A 57 -6.74 -18.90 23.46
N LEU A 58 -6.65 -17.56 23.48
CA LEU A 58 -7.63 -16.70 24.13
C LEU A 58 -8.74 -16.25 23.16
N VAL A 59 -8.54 -16.44 21.85
CA VAL A 59 -9.52 -16.04 20.81
C VAL A 59 -10.88 -16.70 21.00
N PRO A 60 -10.99 -18.04 21.26
CA PRO A 60 -12.29 -18.66 21.46
C PRO A 60 -13.09 -18.02 22.60
N THR A 61 -12.44 -17.61 23.69
CA THR A 61 -13.10 -16.92 24.80
C THR A 61 -13.64 -15.56 24.36
N LEU A 62 -12.85 -14.77 23.62
CA LEU A 62 -13.31 -13.50 23.08
C LEU A 62 -14.50 -13.68 22.13
N VAL A 63 -14.45 -14.69 21.26
CA VAL A 63 -15.55 -15.00 20.32
C VAL A 63 -16.80 -15.46 21.06
N ALA A 64 -16.67 -16.22 22.15
CA ALA A 64 -17.82 -16.59 22.99
C ALA A 64 -18.49 -15.38 23.63
N GLU A 65 -17.71 -14.42 24.13
CA GLU A 65 -18.20 -13.23 24.80
C GLU A 65 -18.78 -12.17 23.84
N MET A 66 -18.18 -11.98 22.66
CA MET A 66 -18.48 -10.88 21.76
C MET A 66 -19.06 -11.30 20.41
N GLY A 67 -18.91 -12.55 20.01
CA GLY A 67 -19.25 -13.02 18.67
C GLY A 67 -20.74 -13.08 18.36
N GLU A 68 -21.64 -12.91 19.34
CA GLU A 68 -23.07 -12.76 19.09
C GLU A 68 -23.37 -11.36 18.55
N ALA A 69 -22.80 -10.34 19.18
CA ALA A 69 -22.95 -8.94 18.76
C ALA A 69 -22.09 -8.59 17.54
N TYR A 70 -21.01 -9.34 17.30
CA TYR A 70 -20.03 -9.10 16.23
C TYR A 70 -19.78 -10.39 15.44
N PRO A 71 -20.68 -10.77 14.50
CA PRO A 71 -20.60 -12.05 13.75
C PRO A 71 -19.32 -12.22 12.93
N GLU A 72 -18.67 -11.11 12.54
CA GLU A 72 -17.38 -11.11 11.84
C GLU A 72 -16.28 -11.81 12.65
N LEU A 73 -16.30 -11.74 13.97
CA LEU A 73 -15.34 -12.44 14.82
C LEU A 73 -15.49 -13.97 14.70
N ARG A 74 -16.73 -14.47 14.65
CA ARG A 74 -17.00 -15.91 14.45
C ARG A 74 -16.54 -16.37 13.06
N ARG A 75 -16.88 -15.59 12.03
CA ARG A 75 -16.51 -15.89 10.65
C ARG A 75 -14.99 -15.94 10.46
N ALA A 76 -14.26 -15.01 11.10
CA ALA A 76 -12.81 -14.89 10.96
C ALA A 76 -12.03 -15.65 12.04
N GLN A 77 -12.65 -16.38 12.97
CA GLN A 77 -12.00 -16.96 14.14
C GLN A 77 -10.75 -17.77 13.79
N ALA A 78 -10.84 -18.71 12.87
CA ALA A 78 -9.72 -19.56 12.49
C ALA A 78 -8.55 -18.75 11.91
N PHE A 79 -8.86 -17.72 11.11
CA PHE A 79 -7.86 -16.83 10.54
C PHE A 79 -7.19 -15.94 11.61
N ILE A 80 -7.97 -15.46 12.59
CA ILE A 80 -7.46 -14.67 13.72
C ILE A 80 -6.52 -15.53 14.56
N GLU A 81 -6.94 -16.76 14.91
CA GLU A 81 -6.13 -17.68 15.69
C GLU A 81 -4.80 -17.99 15.01
N ASP A 82 -4.82 -18.31 13.72
CA ASP A 82 -3.61 -18.62 12.97
C ASP A 82 -2.70 -17.40 12.83
N THR A 83 -3.26 -16.22 12.51
CA THR A 83 -2.49 -14.97 12.40
C THR A 83 -1.78 -14.62 13.71
N LEU A 84 -2.50 -14.68 14.85
CA LEU A 84 -1.92 -14.44 16.17
C LEU A 84 -0.84 -15.46 16.52
N LYS A 85 -1.09 -16.74 16.26
CA LYS A 85 -0.14 -17.82 16.52
C LYS A 85 1.15 -17.66 15.74
N GLN A 86 1.05 -17.41 14.42
CA GLN A 86 2.21 -17.25 13.56
C GLN A 86 3.04 -16.01 13.94
N GLU A 87 2.39 -14.87 14.20
CA GLU A 87 3.12 -13.67 14.63
C GLU A 87 3.77 -13.86 16.00
N GLU A 88 3.12 -14.57 16.94
CA GLU A 88 3.69 -14.85 18.26
C GLU A 88 4.89 -15.79 18.17
N ILE A 89 4.84 -16.83 17.35
CA ILE A 89 5.99 -17.74 17.11
C ILE A 89 7.18 -16.92 16.55
N ARG A 90 6.95 -16.12 15.51
CA ARG A 90 7.98 -15.26 14.91
C ARG A 90 8.57 -14.28 15.92
N PHE A 91 7.71 -13.61 16.67
CA PHE A 91 8.14 -12.63 17.67
C PHE A 91 8.94 -13.27 18.80
N ARG A 92 8.56 -14.43 19.30
CA ARG A 92 9.30 -15.15 20.35
C ARG A 92 10.71 -15.48 19.91
N THR A 93 10.91 -15.91 18.66
CA THR A 93 12.24 -16.18 18.10
C THR A 93 13.13 -14.94 18.09
N THR A 94 12.57 -13.78 17.76
CA THR A 94 13.30 -12.51 17.72
C THR A 94 13.40 -11.85 19.11
N LEU A 95 12.38 -12.02 19.96
CA LEU A 95 12.35 -11.46 21.31
C LEU A 95 13.54 -11.92 22.16
N GLY A 96 13.83 -13.21 22.19
CA GLY A 96 14.96 -13.75 22.94
C GLY A 96 16.30 -13.14 22.52
N ARG A 97 16.52 -13.02 21.22
CA ARG A 97 17.75 -12.42 20.67
C ARG A 97 17.79 -10.89 20.92
N GLY A 98 16.68 -10.20 20.74
CA GLY A 98 16.59 -8.78 21.01
C GLY A 98 16.79 -8.43 22.49
N MET A 99 16.23 -9.23 23.39
CA MET A 99 16.46 -9.09 24.83
C MET A 99 17.91 -9.32 25.21
N GLY A 100 18.59 -10.31 24.61
CA GLY A 100 20.03 -10.54 24.81
C GLY A 100 20.86 -9.34 24.35
N LEU A 101 20.60 -8.80 23.14
CA LEU A 101 21.29 -7.61 22.66
C LEU A 101 21.05 -6.39 23.57
N LEU A 102 19.82 -6.20 24.04
CA LEU A 102 19.50 -5.10 24.97
C LEU A 102 20.22 -5.27 26.31
N GLU A 103 20.30 -6.51 26.81
CA GLU A 103 21.02 -6.82 28.05
C GLU A 103 22.52 -6.54 27.92
N ASP A 104 23.13 -6.99 26.83
CA ASP A 104 24.55 -6.74 26.56
C ASP A 104 24.84 -5.24 26.40
N ALA A 105 24.01 -4.52 25.63
CA ALA A 105 24.18 -3.08 25.39
C ALA A 105 23.88 -2.22 26.63
N SER A 106 23.10 -2.73 27.59
CA SER A 106 22.77 -2.03 28.83
C SER A 106 23.64 -2.44 30.04
N ARG A 107 24.55 -3.42 29.88
CA ARG A 107 25.34 -3.99 30.98
C ARG A 107 26.15 -2.94 31.71
N ASP A 108 26.75 -1.98 30.97
CA ASP A 108 27.60 -0.94 31.49
C ASP A 108 26.86 0.38 31.69
N LEU A 109 25.55 0.43 31.43
CA LEU A 109 24.71 1.58 31.66
C LEU A 109 24.26 1.59 33.12
N GLY A 110 24.78 2.57 33.90
CA GLY A 110 24.29 2.83 35.25
C GLY A 110 22.89 3.43 35.27
N GLU A 111 22.37 3.65 36.48
CA GLU A 111 21.10 4.34 36.70
C GLU A 111 21.15 5.74 36.05
N GLY A 112 20.17 6.09 35.23
CA GLY A 112 20.15 7.33 34.43
C GLY A 112 20.96 7.28 33.13
N GLY A 113 21.58 6.15 32.78
CA GLY A 113 22.30 5.98 31.50
C GLY A 113 21.40 6.15 30.27
N VAL A 114 22.02 6.27 29.09
CA VAL A 114 21.32 6.44 27.83
C VAL A 114 21.71 5.30 26.86
N LEU A 115 20.76 4.50 26.45
CA LEU A 115 20.96 3.48 25.41
C LEU A 115 21.10 4.17 24.03
N SER A 116 22.12 3.78 23.28
CA SER A 116 22.37 4.30 21.94
C SER A 116 21.15 4.14 21.03
N GLY A 117 20.79 5.22 20.30
CA GLY A 117 19.74 5.20 19.29
C GLY A 117 20.02 4.22 18.16
N GLN A 118 21.29 3.98 17.81
CA GLN A 118 21.70 2.97 16.83
C GLN A 118 21.39 1.54 17.32
N THR A 119 21.59 1.25 18.60
CA THR A 119 21.21 -0.03 19.21
C THR A 119 19.69 -0.20 19.18
N ALA A 120 18.95 0.85 19.55
CA ALA A 120 17.49 0.84 19.48
C ALA A 120 16.98 0.65 18.06
N PHE A 121 17.65 1.26 17.07
CA PHE A 121 17.34 1.07 15.64
C PHE A 121 17.62 -0.37 15.18
N THR A 122 18.72 -0.98 15.58
CA THR A 122 19.04 -2.38 15.29
C THR A 122 18.00 -3.33 15.89
N LEU A 123 17.56 -3.07 17.13
CA LEU A 123 16.47 -3.80 17.78
C LEU A 123 15.16 -3.69 16.97
N TYR A 124 14.86 -2.51 16.45
CA TYR A 124 13.68 -2.26 15.65
C TYR A 124 13.76 -2.93 14.27
N ASP A 125 14.81 -2.66 13.50
CA ASP A 125 14.95 -3.03 12.10
C ASP A 125 15.23 -4.53 11.93
N THR A 126 16.17 -5.07 12.71
CA THR A 126 16.64 -6.46 12.58
C THR A 126 15.81 -7.45 13.41
N TYR A 127 15.47 -7.06 14.62
CA TYR A 127 14.77 -7.95 15.56
C TYR A 127 13.27 -7.66 15.65
N GLY A 128 12.79 -6.63 14.98
CA GLY A 128 11.38 -6.24 15.01
C GLY A 128 10.87 -5.91 16.41
N PHE A 129 11.75 -5.34 17.24
CA PHE A 129 11.48 -4.90 18.61
C PHE A 129 11.08 -3.43 18.57
N PRO A 130 9.80 -3.07 18.65
CA PRO A 130 9.37 -1.70 18.50
C PRO A 130 10.03 -0.77 19.51
N LEU A 131 10.26 0.50 19.11
CA LEU A 131 10.95 1.48 19.96
C LEU A 131 10.27 1.66 21.31
N ASP A 132 8.93 1.68 21.36
CA ASP A 132 8.16 1.79 22.60
C ASP A 132 8.42 0.62 23.56
N LEU A 133 8.64 -0.60 23.03
CA LEU A 133 9.03 -1.74 23.86
C LEU A 133 10.47 -1.58 24.39
N THR A 134 11.39 -1.05 23.59
CA THR A 134 12.75 -0.73 24.04
C THR A 134 12.73 0.33 25.13
N GLN A 135 11.92 1.40 24.96
CA GLN A 135 11.77 2.45 25.97
C GLN A 135 11.11 1.95 27.26
N ASP A 136 10.10 1.06 27.16
CA ASP A 136 9.45 0.47 28.35
C ASP A 136 10.43 -0.41 29.13
N GLU A 137 11.29 -1.15 28.44
CA GLU A 137 12.31 -1.99 29.09
C GLU A 137 13.45 -1.13 29.69
N ALA A 138 13.85 -0.08 28.97
CA ALA A 138 14.82 0.90 29.46
C ALA A 138 14.35 1.54 30.76
N ARG A 139 13.12 2.05 30.81
CA ARG A 139 12.51 2.63 32.01
C ARG A 139 12.46 1.64 33.19
N ARG A 140 12.13 0.39 32.90
CA ARG A 140 12.09 -0.67 33.94
C ARG A 140 13.45 -0.95 34.56
N ARG A 141 14.54 -0.74 33.78
CA ARG A 141 15.93 -0.97 34.21
C ARG A 141 16.63 0.31 34.69
N GLY A 142 15.95 1.46 34.66
CA GLY A 142 16.47 2.73 35.17
C GLY A 142 17.33 3.53 34.19
N PHE A 143 17.26 3.27 32.88
CA PHE A 143 17.94 4.03 31.83
C PHE A 143 16.96 4.58 30.78
N THR A 144 17.43 5.43 29.89
CA THR A 144 16.65 6.04 28.79
C THR A 144 17.18 5.61 27.43
N VAL A 145 16.49 6.01 26.35
CA VAL A 145 16.89 5.73 24.96
C VAL A 145 17.11 7.03 24.23
N ASP A 146 18.19 7.14 23.47
CA ASP A 146 18.44 8.24 22.55
C ASP A 146 17.50 8.14 21.34
N THR A 147 16.36 8.83 21.46
CA THR A 147 15.32 8.85 20.43
C THR A 147 15.71 9.66 19.21
N ASP A 148 16.52 10.70 19.37
CA ASP A 148 16.94 11.58 18.28
C ASP A 148 17.90 10.84 17.33
N ALA A 149 18.86 10.09 17.89
CA ALA A 149 19.73 9.22 17.10
C ALA A 149 18.95 8.04 16.45
N PHE A 150 17.92 7.52 17.12
CA PHE A 150 17.03 6.52 16.52
C PHE A 150 16.28 7.09 15.31
N ASP A 151 15.68 8.28 15.43
CA ASP A 151 14.94 8.94 14.36
C ASP A 151 15.85 9.32 13.19
N ALA A 152 17.10 9.72 13.44
CA ALA A 152 18.09 9.95 12.40
C ALA A 152 18.38 8.67 11.61
N ALA A 153 18.61 7.53 12.27
CA ALA A 153 18.85 6.23 11.63
C ALA A 153 17.62 5.76 10.82
N MET A 154 16.41 5.97 11.35
CA MET A 154 15.16 5.68 10.62
C MET A 154 15.00 6.51 9.36
N ASN A 155 15.34 7.80 9.41
CA ASN A 155 15.25 8.69 8.25
C ASN A 155 16.29 8.32 7.18
N GLU A 156 17.49 7.92 7.57
CA GLU A 156 18.51 7.41 6.65
C GLU A 156 18.06 6.13 5.96
N GLN A 157 17.47 5.18 6.70
CA GLN A 157 16.90 3.96 6.10
C GLN A 157 15.79 4.27 5.10
N LYS A 158 14.85 5.18 5.46
CA LYS A 158 13.78 5.62 4.55
C LYS A 158 14.33 6.28 3.29
N ALA A 159 15.40 7.07 3.39
CA ALA A 159 16.05 7.69 2.23
C ALA A 159 16.64 6.63 1.32
N ARG A 160 17.41 5.67 1.85
CA ARG A 160 17.97 4.54 1.09
C ARG A 160 16.88 3.69 0.42
N SER A 161 15.78 3.43 1.11
CA SER A 161 14.64 2.69 0.54
C SER A 161 13.96 3.43 -0.61
N ARG A 162 13.92 4.78 -0.58
CA ARG A 162 13.38 5.60 -1.67
C ARG A 162 14.31 5.62 -2.89
N GLU A 163 15.63 5.61 -2.71
CA GLU A 163 16.61 5.55 -3.80
C GLU A 163 16.50 4.25 -4.61
N HIS A 164 16.11 3.16 -3.98
CA HIS A 164 15.89 1.87 -4.63
C HIS A 164 14.44 1.66 -5.14
N TRP A 165 13.53 2.60 -4.85
CA TRP A 165 12.15 2.51 -5.30
C TRP A 165 11.97 3.23 -6.63
N THR A 166 12.00 2.48 -7.72
CA THR A 166 11.64 2.93 -9.07
C THR A 166 10.12 2.95 -9.26
N GLY A 167 9.38 3.42 -8.28
CA GLY A 167 7.93 3.60 -8.35
C GLY A 167 7.59 4.85 -9.14
N SER A 168 6.53 4.77 -9.92
CA SER A 168 5.95 5.82 -10.74
C SER A 168 6.07 7.21 -10.10
N GLY A 169 6.81 8.11 -10.79
CA GLY A 169 7.06 9.47 -10.33
C GLY A 169 5.78 10.29 -10.15
N GLN A 170 5.39 10.48 -8.91
CA GLN A 170 4.47 11.54 -8.54
C GLN A 170 5.31 12.79 -8.20
N THR A 171 5.49 13.68 -9.15
CA THR A 171 6.28 14.90 -8.97
C THR A 171 5.56 16.21 -9.27
N ALA A 172 4.27 16.20 -9.57
CA ALA A 172 3.49 17.44 -9.45
C ALA A 172 2.94 17.54 -8.03
N SER A 173 3.05 18.70 -7.39
CA SER A 173 2.51 18.89 -6.05
C SER A 173 1.00 18.63 -6.09
N THR A 174 0.48 17.88 -5.14
CA THR A 174 -0.97 17.61 -4.99
C THR A 174 -1.81 18.91 -5.06
N GLY A 175 -1.22 20.05 -4.70
CA GLY A 175 -1.86 21.37 -4.78
C GLY A 175 -2.10 21.88 -6.19
N GLU A 176 -1.23 21.61 -7.15
CA GLU A 176 -1.40 22.09 -8.54
C GLU A 176 -2.53 21.32 -9.24
N TRP A 177 -2.63 20.01 -9.03
CA TRP A 177 -3.72 19.22 -9.57
C TRP A 177 -5.09 19.59 -8.98
N LEU A 178 -5.14 19.93 -7.70
CA LEU A 178 -6.37 20.43 -7.07
C LEU A 178 -6.78 21.79 -7.66
N ALA A 179 -5.84 22.73 -7.87
CA ALA A 179 -6.11 24.01 -8.49
C ALA A 179 -6.57 23.86 -9.95
N LEU A 180 -5.98 22.95 -10.72
CA LEU A 180 -6.44 22.61 -12.07
C LEU A 180 -7.86 22.03 -12.04
N ARG A 181 -8.13 21.13 -11.09
CA ARG A 181 -9.45 20.52 -10.92
C ARG A 181 -10.55 21.55 -10.61
N ASP A 182 -10.25 22.50 -9.72
CA ASP A 182 -11.20 23.57 -9.35
C ASP A 182 -11.48 24.53 -10.52
N ARG A 183 -10.48 24.76 -11.37
CA ARG A 183 -10.58 25.67 -12.53
C ARG A 183 -11.25 25.02 -13.73
N LEU A 184 -10.92 23.76 -14.05
CA LEU A 184 -11.29 23.09 -15.31
C LEU A 184 -12.52 22.18 -15.17
N GLY A 185 -12.87 21.79 -13.95
CA GLY A 185 -13.88 20.76 -13.71
C GLY A 185 -13.35 19.33 -13.93
N PRO A 186 -14.21 18.30 -13.81
CA PRO A 186 -13.85 16.92 -14.04
C PRO A 186 -13.69 16.62 -15.53
N THR A 187 -12.79 15.69 -15.87
CA THR A 187 -12.74 15.10 -17.21
C THR A 187 -13.93 14.17 -17.43
N VAL A 188 -14.62 14.31 -18.55
CA VAL A 188 -15.71 13.39 -18.93
C VAL A 188 -15.11 12.10 -19.53
N PHE A 189 -15.34 10.98 -18.86
CA PHE A 189 -14.87 9.68 -19.38
C PHE A 189 -15.90 9.07 -20.32
N THR A 190 -15.54 8.89 -21.61
CA THR A 190 -16.38 8.31 -22.66
C THR A 190 -16.02 6.88 -23.02
N GLY A 191 -14.98 6.31 -22.39
CA GLY A 191 -14.39 5.01 -22.75
C GLY A 191 -15.16 3.78 -22.30
N TYR A 192 -16.39 3.92 -21.79
CA TYR A 192 -17.25 2.76 -21.54
C TYR A 192 -17.79 2.17 -22.85
N ASP A 193 -18.13 3.02 -23.81
CA ASP A 193 -18.82 2.64 -25.05
C ASP A 193 -17.91 2.70 -26.27
N ALA A 194 -16.82 3.50 -26.23
CA ALA A 194 -15.93 3.70 -27.37
C ALA A 194 -14.45 3.69 -26.94
N VAL A 195 -13.58 3.29 -27.86
CA VAL A 195 -12.10 3.34 -27.71
C VAL A 195 -11.51 4.56 -28.43
N ASP A 196 -12.31 5.27 -29.20
CA ASP A 196 -11.97 6.48 -29.93
C ASP A 196 -12.95 7.62 -29.60
N GLY A 197 -12.49 8.83 -29.78
CA GLY A 197 -13.28 10.03 -29.48
C GLY A 197 -12.49 11.28 -29.83
N SER A 198 -13.05 12.44 -29.47
CA SER A 198 -12.34 13.71 -29.58
C SER A 198 -12.39 14.46 -28.26
N GLY A 199 -11.33 15.24 -27.97
CA GLY A 199 -11.26 16.09 -26.80
C GLY A 199 -10.59 17.42 -27.10
N GLU A 200 -10.91 18.45 -26.32
CA GLU A 200 -10.25 19.74 -26.35
C GLU A 200 -9.14 19.78 -25.29
N VAL A 201 -7.96 20.25 -25.64
CA VAL A 201 -6.83 20.42 -24.72
C VAL A 201 -7.13 21.56 -23.75
N LEU A 202 -7.34 21.25 -22.48
CA LEU A 202 -7.63 22.23 -21.43
C LEU A 202 -6.39 22.72 -20.69
N ALA A 203 -5.37 21.85 -20.54
CA ALA A 203 -4.10 22.19 -19.91
C ALA A 203 -2.98 21.25 -20.36
N ILE A 204 -1.78 21.79 -20.35
CA ILE A 204 -0.52 21.07 -20.60
C ILE A 204 0.37 21.28 -19.38
N VAL A 205 0.81 20.19 -18.73
CA VAL A 205 1.69 20.22 -17.55
C VAL A 205 3.00 19.53 -17.90
N ARG A 206 4.10 20.26 -17.89
CA ARG A 206 5.43 19.76 -18.15
C ARG A 206 6.32 19.98 -16.94
N ASP A 207 6.91 18.93 -16.42
CA ASP A 207 7.80 18.96 -15.24
C ASP A 207 7.17 19.70 -14.03
N GLY A 208 5.84 19.50 -13.84
CA GLY A 208 5.06 20.13 -12.78
C GLY A 208 4.72 21.59 -13.00
N THR A 209 4.89 22.13 -14.23
CA THR A 209 4.58 23.53 -14.57
C THR A 209 3.64 23.57 -15.77
N SER A 210 2.60 24.42 -15.71
CA SER A 210 1.71 24.65 -16.84
C SER A 210 2.43 25.39 -17.97
N VAL A 211 2.25 24.90 -19.21
CA VAL A 211 2.78 25.51 -20.44
C VAL A 211 1.66 25.64 -21.47
N ASP A 212 1.80 26.57 -22.43
CA ASP A 212 0.76 26.83 -23.42
C ASP A 212 0.81 25.90 -24.63
N GLU A 213 2.00 25.37 -24.96
CA GLU A 213 2.21 24.50 -26.12
C GLU A 213 3.30 23.45 -25.89
N LEU A 214 3.27 22.39 -26.71
CA LEU A 214 4.21 21.29 -26.69
C LEU A 214 4.61 20.93 -28.11
N SER A 215 5.94 20.86 -28.39
CA SER A 215 6.50 20.58 -29.72
C SER A 215 6.98 19.13 -29.84
N ALA A 216 7.22 18.70 -31.08
CA ALA A 216 7.74 17.36 -31.38
C ALA A 216 8.99 16.99 -30.56
N GLY A 217 9.04 15.76 -30.08
CA GLY A 217 10.07 15.21 -29.19
C GLY A 217 9.92 15.58 -27.71
N GLN A 218 8.91 16.36 -27.35
CA GLN A 218 8.66 16.72 -25.96
C GLN A 218 7.59 15.81 -25.33
N THR A 219 7.75 15.58 -24.02
CA THR A 219 6.81 14.80 -23.18
C THR A 219 6.16 15.70 -22.15
N ALA A 220 4.85 15.56 -21.96
CA ALA A 220 4.09 16.26 -20.92
C ALA A 220 2.83 15.48 -20.54
N GLU A 221 2.13 15.96 -19.51
CA GLU A 221 0.79 15.51 -19.10
C GLU A 221 -0.26 16.47 -19.64
N ILE A 222 -1.24 15.94 -20.38
CA ILE A 222 -2.30 16.70 -21.02
C ILE A 222 -3.64 16.41 -20.37
N LEU A 223 -4.41 17.47 -20.10
CA LEU A 223 -5.81 17.38 -19.67
C LEU A 223 -6.73 17.71 -20.83
N PHE A 224 -7.71 16.85 -21.06
CA PHE A 224 -8.80 17.07 -22.02
C PHE A 224 -10.12 17.29 -21.28
N ASP A 225 -11.08 17.95 -21.95
CA ASP A 225 -12.47 18.09 -21.48
C ASP A 225 -13.14 16.71 -21.35
N GLN A 226 -12.87 15.82 -22.32
CA GLN A 226 -13.37 14.45 -22.34
C GLN A 226 -12.32 13.48 -22.93
N THR A 227 -12.42 12.20 -22.58
CA THR A 227 -11.47 11.18 -23.05
C THR A 227 -12.07 9.79 -23.12
N PRO A 228 -11.75 8.99 -24.16
CA PRO A 228 -12.01 7.56 -24.18
C PRO A 228 -10.94 6.74 -23.42
N PHE A 229 -9.80 7.34 -23.08
CA PHE A 229 -8.70 6.64 -22.40
C PHE A 229 -9.04 6.35 -20.94
N TYR A 230 -8.89 5.11 -20.52
CA TYR A 230 -9.01 4.72 -19.13
C TYR A 230 -7.80 5.24 -18.33
N GLY A 231 -8.04 5.97 -17.26
CA GLY A 231 -7.01 6.37 -16.31
C GLY A 231 -6.78 5.28 -15.26
N GLU A 232 -5.53 5.05 -14.90
CA GLU A 232 -5.15 4.04 -13.91
C GLU A 232 -6.03 4.12 -12.66
N GLY A 233 -6.58 2.99 -12.26
CA GLY A 233 -7.44 2.91 -11.09
C GLY A 233 -7.84 1.48 -10.75
N GLY A 234 -8.03 1.22 -9.46
CA GLY A 234 -8.42 -0.12 -9.00
C GLY A 234 -7.41 -1.23 -9.34
N GLY A 235 -6.15 -0.88 -9.59
CA GLY A 235 -5.10 -1.81 -9.99
C GLY A 235 -5.07 -2.13 -11.50
N GLN A 236 -5.97 -1.56 -12.30
CA GLN A 236 -5.89 -1.62 -13.75
C GLN A 236 -5.02 -0.48 -14.27
N ALA A 237 -4.04 -0.79 -15.12
CA ALA A 237 -3.15 0.17 -15.78
C ALA A 237 -3.94 1.14 -16.66
N GLY A 238 -3.40 2.37 -16.81
CA GLY A 238 -3.88 3.35 -17.76
C GLY A 238 -3.75 2.88 -19.20
N ASP A 239 -4.62 3.39 -20.06
CA ASP A 239 -4.55 3.07 -21.47
C ASP A 239 -3.37 3.74 -22.16
N LYS A 240 -2.95 3.12 -23.25
CA LYS A 240 -2.02 3.68 -24.23
C LYS A 240 -2.73 3.86 -25.56
N GLY A 241 -2.14 4.66 -26.45
CA GLY A 241 -2.70 4.86 -27.77
C GLY A 241 -2.10 6.06 -28.48
N GLU A 242 -2.92 6.69 -29.30
CA GLU A 242 -2.50 7.76 -30.20
C GLU A 242 -3.44 8.97 -30.12
N ILE A 243 -2.88 10.15 -30.37
CA ILE A 243 -3.60 11.42 -30.44
C ILE A 243 -3.20 12.08 -31.73
N GLU A 244 -4.17 12.59 -32.49
CA GLU A 244 -3.98 13.32 -33.72
C GLU A 244 -4.74 14.65 -33.66
N TRP A 245 -4.17 15.72 -34.19
CA TRP A 245 -4.80 17.04 -34.28
C TRP A 245 -4.41 17.77 -35.56
N THR A 246 -5.14 18.81 -35.85
CA THR A 246 -4.74 19.79 -36.87
C THR A 246 -4.56 21.14 -36.17
N ASP A 247 -3.41 21.75 -36.33
CA ASP A 247 -3.10 23.03 -35.72
C ASP A 247 -3.77 24.18 -36.45
N ALA A 248 -3.65 25.40 -35.90
CA ALA A 248 -4.27 26.61 -36.48
C ALA A 248 -3.71 26.99 -37.88
N SER A 249 -2.55 26.46 -38.27
CA SER A 249 -1.95 26.62 -39.60
C SER A 249 -2.44 25.59 -40.62
N GLY A 250 -3.22 24.60 -40.19
CA GLY A 250 -3.67 23.46 -40.99
C GLY A 250 -2.67 22.32 -41.04
N GLN A 251 -1.57 22.35 -40.28
CA GLN A 251 -0.59 21.27 -40.20
C GLN A 251 -1.08 20.19 -39.28
N GLN A 252 -0.91 18.92 -39.69
CA GLN A 252 -1.23 17.77 -38.87
C GLN A 252 -0.14 17.50 -37.83
N GLY A 253 -0.57 17.24 -36.59
CA GLY A 253 0.28 16.82 -35.49
C GLY A 253 -0.19 15.49 -34.93
N SER A 254 0.75 14.78 -34.29
CA SER A 254 0.47 13.49 -33.64
C SER A 254 1.29 13.31 -32.37
N ALA A 255 0.76 12.51 -31.45
CA ALA A 255 1.44 12.12 -30.21
C ALA A 255 1.09 10.70 -29.81
N THR A 256 2.02 10.05 -29.14
CA THR A 256 1.79 8.73 -28.50
C THR A 256 1.39 8.95 -27.06
N VAL A 257 0.30 8.30 -26.62
CA VAL A 257 -0.09 8.23 -25.21
C VAL A 257 0.67 7.09 -24.56
N LEU A 258 1.52 7.43 -23.61
CA LEU A 258 2.39 6.50 -22.91
C LEU A 258 1.69 5.90 -21.68
N ASP A 259 0.81 6.67 -21.03
CA ASP A 259 0.08 6.30 -19.82
C ASP A 259 -1.03 7.32 -19.54
N VAL A 260 -2.04 6.95 -18.75
CA VAL A 260 -3.09 7.85 -18.27
C VAL A 260 -3.31 7.64 -16.78
N GLN A 261 -3.08 8.70 -16.01
CA GLN A 261 -3.21 8.71 -14.56
C GLN A 261 -4.41 9.55 -14.11
N LYS A 262 -5.01 9.19 -12.97
CA LYS A 262 -6.06 10.00 -12.34
C LYS A 262 -5.48 10.86 -11.23
N HIS A 263 -5.67 12.18 -11.35
CA HIS A 263 -5.33 13.13 -10.31
C HIS A 263 -6.59 13.80 -9.74
N ALA A 264 -6.51 14.26 -8.48
CA ALA A 264 -7.62 14.90 -7.77
C ALA A 264 -8.97 14.15 -7.90
N GLY A 265 -8.93 12.82 -8.07
CA GLY A 265 -10.07 11.93 -8.15
C GLY A 265 -10.65 11.73 -9.56
N ASP A 266 -10.79 12.76 -10.37
CA ASP A 266 -11.52 12.75 -11.65
C ASP A 266 -10.88 13.57 -12.78
N LEU A 267 -9.65 14.04 -12.63
CA LEU A 267 -8.83 14.54 -13.73
C LEU A 267 -8.05 13.40 -14.36
N PHE A 268 -8.17 13.23 -15.68
CA PHE A 268 -7.43 12.25 -16.45
C PHE A 268 -6.23 12.93 -17.12
N ALA A 269 -5.04 12.73 -16.57
CA ALA A 269 -3.79 13.26 -17.09
C ALA A 269 -3.15 12.25 -18.05
N HIS A 270 -3.08 12.63 -19.32
CA HIS A 270 -2.53 11.82 -20.39
C HIS A 270 -1.04 12.16 -20.53
N ARG A 271 -0.16 11.26 -20.14
CA ARG A 271 1.28 11.39 -20.39
C ARG A 271 1.54 11.06 -21.85
N ILE A 272 1.89 12.08 -22.63
CA ILE A 272 2.12 11.94 -24.07
C ILE A 272 3.56 12.28 -24.47
N GLU A 273 3.97 11.77 -25.60
CA GLU A 273 5.15 12.20 -26.34
C GLU A 273 4.70 12.69 -27.73
N VAL A 274 4.95 13.96 -28.04
CA VAL A 274 4.62 14.53 -29.33
C VAL A 274 5.56 13.97 -30.40
N THR A 275 5.00 13.29 -31.38
CA THR A 275 5.76 12.67 -32.50
C THR A 275 5.90 13.63 -33.68
N SER A 276 4.91 14.50 -33.91
CA SER A 276 4.97 15.51 -34.97
C SER A 276 4.09 16.73 -34.66
N GLY A 277 4.46 17.88 -35.18
CA GLY A 277 3.69 19.13 -35.04
C GLY A 277 3.85 19.80 -33.67
N THR A 278 2.96 20.74 -33.38
CA THR A 278 2.86 21.46 -32.10
C THR A 278 1.43 21.34 -31.58
N LEU A 279 1.29 20.95 -30.31
CA LEU A 279 0.01 20.86 -29.62
C LEU A 279 -0.12 22.05 -28.67
N ALA A 280 -1.20 22.82 -28.80
CA ALA A 280 -1.47 23.98 -27.96
C ALA A 280 -2.78 23.84 -27.17
N ILE A 281 -2.91 24.58 -26.08
CA ILE A 281 -4.16 24.70 -25.32
C ILE A 281 -5.25 25.18 -26.26
N GLY A 282 -6.48 24.61 -26.13
CA GLY A 282 -7.63 24.89 -27.00
C GLY A 282 -7.64 24.08 -28.31
N ALA A 283 -6.58 23.32 -28.63
CA ALA A 283 -6.57 22.45 -29.80
C ALA A 283 -7.58 21.29 -29.60
N ARG A 284 -8.29 20.95 -30.69
CA ARG A 284 -9.18 19.81 -30.72
C ARG A 284 -8.45 18.61 -31.30
N ALA A 285 -8.38 17.54 -30.54
CA ALA A 285 -7.64 16.34 -30.90
C ALA A 285 -8.58 15.12 -31.06
N GLN A 286 -8.24 14.23 -31.99
CA GLN A 286 -8.79 12.89 -32.08
C GLN A 286 -8.00 12.00 -31.13
N LEU A 287 -8.70 11.26 -30.29
CA LEU A 287 -8.16 10.41 -29.24
C LEU A 287 -8.48 8.95 -29.56
N ARG A 288 -7.48 8.09 -29.63
CA ARG A 288 -7.66 6.67 -29.98
C ARG A 288 -6.87 5.78 -29.01
N ALA A 289 -7.58 5.10 -28.12
CA ALA A 289 -6.98 4.11 -27.25
C ALA A 289 -6.64 2.82 -28.05
N ALA A 290 -5.58 2.11 -27.65
CA ALA A 290 -5.17 0.86 -28.25
C ALA A 290 -6.22 -0.24 -27.97
N ALA A 291 -7.11 -0.49 -28.94
CA ALA A 291 -8.30 -1.33 -28.80
C ALA A 291 -7.95 -2.77 -28.36
N ASP A 292 -6.94 -3.39 -28.96
CA ASP A 292 -6.53 -4.76 -28.66
C ASP A 292 -5.98 -4.86 -27.21
N ALA A 293 -5.14 -3.91 -26.82
CA ALA A 293 -4.59 -3.86 -25.46
C ALA A 293 -5.72 -3.65 -24.42
N ARG A 294 -6.67 -2.75 -24.71
CA ARG A 294 -7.85 -2.53 -23.87
C ARG A 294 -8.69 -3.80 -23.72
N LEU A 295 -8.95 -4.52 -24.82
CA LEU A 295 -9.74 -5.75 -24.81
C LEU A 295 -9.07 -6.83 -23.94
N THR A 296 -7.76 -7.02 -24.12
CA THR A 296 -7.00 -7.99 -23.33
C THR A 296 -6.93 -7.59 -21.85
N THR A 297 -6.73 -6.31 -21.55
CA THR A 297 -6.76 -5.79 -20.17
C THR A 297 -8.13 -6.04 -19.51
N ARG A 298 -9.24 -5.83 -20.22
CA ARG A 298 -10.60 -6.13 -19.72
C ARG A 298 -10.78 -7.61 -19.44
N ALA A 299 -10.26 -8.50 -20.30
CA ALA A 299 -10.28 -9.95 -20.08
C ALA A 299 -9.49 -10.34 -18.85
N ASN A 300 -8.28 -9.81 -18.68
CA ASN A 300 -7.44 -10.03 -17.51
C ASN A 300 -8.09 -9.49 -16.23
N HIS A 301 -8.78 -8.34 -16.28
CA HIS A 301 -9.52 -7.81 -15.13
C HIS A 301 -10.68 -8.75 -14.72
N SER A 302 -11.42 -9.28 -15.69
CA SER A 302 -12.45 -10.29 -15.42
C SER A 302 -11.84 -11.57 -14.85
N ALA A 303 -10.70 -12.01 -15.36
CA ALA A 303 -9.96 -13.16 -14.84
C ALA A 303 -9.51 -12.94 -13.38
N ALA A 304 -9.14 -11.71 -12.97
CA ALA A 304 -8.80 -11.40 -11.59
C ALA A 304 -9.98 -11.66 -10.62
N HIS A 305 -11.22 -11.33 -11.02
CA HIS A 305 -12.41 -11.63 -10.21
C HIS A 305 -12.67 -13.14 -10.12
N LEU A 306 -12.48 -13.87 -11.20
CA LEU A 306 -12.62 -15.34 -11.21
C LEU A 306 -11.54 -15.99 -10.32
N LEU A 307 -10.29 -15.52 -10.43
CA LEU A 307 -9.18 -15.97 -9.59
C LEU A 307 -9.47 -15.72 -8.10
N HIS A 308 -9.95 -14.53 -7.73
CA HIS A 308 -10.32 -14.23 -6.35
C HIS A 308 -11.38 -15.21 -5.83
N LYS A 309 -12.41 -15.50 -6.64
CA LYS A 309 -13.45 -16.44 -6.25
C LYS A 309 -12.94 -17.88 -6.14
N ALA A 310 -12.08 -18.31 -7.06
CA ALA A 310 -11.43 -19.62 -7.01
C ALA A 310 -10.55 -19.78 -5.76
N LEU A 311 -9.70 -18.80 -5.47
CA LEU A 311 -8.87 -18.79 -4.26
C LEU A 311 -9.73 -18.87 -2.99
N ALA A 312 -10.83 -18.11 -2.91
CA ALA A 312 -11.73 -18.17 -1.76
C ALA A 312 -12.42 -19.53 -1.62
N ASN A 313 -12.74 -20.22 -2.73
CA ASN A 313 -13.35 -21.54 -2.71
C ASN A 313 -12.35 -22.63 -2.28
N VAL A 314 -11.10 -22.53 -2.70
CA VAL A 314 -10.05 -23.56 -2.44
C VAL A 314 -9.39 -23.34 -1.07
N LEU A 315 -9.01 -22.11 -0.75
CA LEU A 315 -8.24 -21.77 0.45
C LEU A 315 -9.10 -21.37 1.64
N GLY A 316 -10.34 -20.95 1.38
CA GLY A 316 -11.29 -20.58 2.41
C GLY A 316 -11.71 -19.10 2.41
N GLY A 317 -12.79 -18.79 3.14
CA GLY A 317 -13.43 -17.47 3.17
C GLY A 317 -12.61 -16.32 3.79
N HIS A 318 -11.41 -16.60 4.31
CA HIS A 318 -10.47 -15.59 4.82
C HIS A 318 -9.67 -14.92 3.70
N VAL A 319 -9.69 -15.47 2.49
CA VAL A 319 -9.00 -14.89 1.34
C VAL A 319 -9.62 -13.55 1.01
N ALA A 320 -8.84 -12.48 1.16
CA ALA A 320 -9.23 -11.12 0.83
C ALA A 320 -8.17 -10.49 -0.07
N GLN A 321 -8.60 -9.74 -1.07
CA GLN A 321 -7.70 -8.98 -1.93
C GLN A 321 -6.91 -7.96 -1.11
N LYS A 322 -5.60 -7.90 -1.32
CA LYS A 322 -4.68 -6.91 -0.72
C LYS A 322 -4.17 -5.92 -1.75
N GLY A 323 -4.05 -6.35 -3.00
CA GLY A 323 -3.67 -5.55 -4.13
C GLY A 323 -3.93 -6.29 -5.42
N GLN A 324 -3.88 -5.56 -6.52
CA GLN A 324 -3.85 -6.16 -7.85
C GLN A 324 -3.13 -5.24 -8.82
N MET A 325 -2.61 -5.82 -9.88
CA MET A 325 -2.14 -5.12 -11.06
C MET A 325 -2.66 -5.86 -12.28
N VAL A 326 -3.30 -5.14 -13.19
CA VAL A 326 -3.91 -5.69 -14.40
C VAL A 326 -3.50 -4.84 -15.58
N ASP A 327 -2.84 -5.44 -16.54
CA ASP A 327 -2.49 -4.85 -17.83
C ASP A 327 -2.81 -5.81 -18.98
N ALA A 328 -2.42 -5.48 -20.21
CA ALA A 328 -2.67 -6.31 -21.39
C ALA A 328 -1.86 -7.62 -21.41
N GLU A 329 -0.74 -7.69 -20.69
CA GLU A 329 0.18 -8.84 -20.72
C GLU A 329 -0.06 -9.80 -19.56
N ARG A 330 -0.48 -9.27 -18.38
CA ARG A 330 -0.56 -10.04 -17.14
C ARG A 330 -1.54 -9.46 -16.15
N LEU A 331 -1.91 -10.30 -15.19
CA LEU A 331 -2.52 -9.87 -13.93
C LEU A 331 -1.66 -10.34 -12.74
N ARG A 332 -1.58 -9.52 -11.71
CA ARG A 332 -1.08 -9.88 -10.39
C ARG A 332 -2.22 -9.70 -9.38
N PHE A 333 -2.40 -10.69 -8.54
CA PHE A 333 -3.42 -10.66 -7.50
C PHE A 333 -2.78 -10.98 -6.15
N ASP A 334 -2.68 -9.99 -5.29
CA ASP A 334 -2.13 -10.12 -3.94
C ASP A 334 -3.28 -10.39 -2.97
N PHE A 335 -3.17 -11.44 -2.18
CA PHE A 335 -4.25 -11.86 -1.28
C PHE A 335 -3.74 -12.27 0.10
N SER A 336 -4.64 -12.26 1.10
CA SER A 336 -4.35 -12.71 2.45
C SER A 336 -4.40 -14.23 2.52
N HIS A 337 -3.25 -14.83 2.88
CA HIS A 337 -3.14 -16.25 3.24
C HIS A 337 -1.91 -16.44 4.13
N ASN A 338 -1.99 -17.30 5.14
CA ASN A 338 -0.96 -17.42 6.17
C ASN A 338 0.09 -18.49 5.89
N ALA A 339 -0.13 -19.33 4.88
CA ALA A 339 0.77 -20.39 4.47
C ALA A 339 1.07 -20.30 2.96
N PRO A 340 2.16 -20.89 2.45
CA PRO A 340 2.34 -21.09 1.02
C PRO A 340 1.19 -21.94 0.46
N VAL A 341 0.69 -21.55 -0.73
CA VAL A 341 -0.29 -22.36 -1.47
C VAL A 341 0.40 -23.66 -1.90
N THR A 342 -0.21 -24.80 -1.60
CA THR A 342 0.33 -26.13 -1.92
C THR A 342 0.09 -26.49 -3.39
N GLU A 343 0.82 -27.47 -3.92
CA GLU A 343 0.63 -27.96 -5.28
C GLU A 343 -0.79 -28.52 -5.50
N ASP A 344 -1.34 -29.22 -4.51
CA ASP A 344 -2.71 -29.76 -4.57
C ASP A 344 -3.77 -28.63 -4.60
N GLU A 345 -3.55 -27.54 -3.87
CA GLU A 345 -4.43 -26.37 -3.88
C GLU A 345 -4.33 -25.61 -5.21
N LEU A 346 -3.14 -25.55 -5.80
CA LEU A 346 -2.94 -24.93 -7.13
C LEU A 346 -3.57 -25.76 -8.25
N ALA A 347 -3.61 -27.11 -8.11
CA ALA A 347 -4.20 -28.00 -9.09
C ALA A 347 -5.74 -27.98 -9.09
N ARG A 348 -6.35 -27.50 -8.02
CA ARG A 348 -7.82 -27.41 -7.85
C ARG A 348 -8.35 -26.10 -8.37
#